data_97b7edacfeb1f9d7fc8bdbdfddbdd539
#
_entry.id   97b7edacfeb1f9d7fc8bdbdfddbdd539
#
_cell.length_a   1.000
_cell.length_b   1.000
_cell.length_c   1.000
_cell.angle_alpha   90.00
_cell.angle_beta   90.00
_cell.angle_gamma   90.00
#
_symmetry.space_group_name_H-M   'P 1'
#
loop_
_entity.id
_entity.type
_entity.pdbx_description
1 polymer ?
#
loop_
_entity_poly.entity_id
_entity_poly.type
_entity_poly.pdbx_seq_one_letter_code
_entity_poly.pdbx_strand_id
1 'polypeptide(L)'
;MASDSDSDRKIQLRVSNDKAYVWDVEDIAALRAKHHVCGVLTGTLPHLSQQNVFLGVPLVLLPEEVVLLMEKQLAVLIDDPNAHQPPSAEALEHWNMEREASAIQQIAISEAERASDKAAKLSSSEEAIRKRKEREAKRAAAALAKAIAEGISAEEFAQASSDRLVEERPATPSKPAPPTFNVTIPASSSELKWYAPRGHAHPTLASARTAGVWSYPTTPYERAKCRVFQDLWEKGNFMGGGIKFGGDFLVYPGDPLRYHSHFVATVIESPKAPLMPMEVVAHGRLGTATKKSHLFCEWDEQSQEVTYFSVEWAGFG
;
A
#
# COMPACT_ATOMS: atom_id res chain seq x y z
N MET A 1 19.42 10.19 9.82
CA MET A 1 18.85 11.16 10.80
C MET A 1 17.63 11.74 10.12
N ALA A 2 16.44 11.16 10.35
CA ALA A 2 15.18 11.72 9.88
C ALA A 2 14.88 12.92 10.77
N SER A 3 14.63 14.08 10.16
CA SER A 3 14.38 15.33 10.85
C SER A 3 13.02 15.29 11.57
N ASP A 4 13.01 15.73 12.82
CA ASP A 4 11.85 15.89 13.72
C ASP A 4 10.75 16.87 13.23
N SER A 5 10.76 17.25 11.96
CA SER A 5 9.79 18.21 11.37
C SER A 5 8.52 17.56 10.79
N ASP A 6 8.39 16.23 10.85
CA ASP A 6 7.27 15.50 10.22
C ASP A 6 6.06 15.26 11.15
N SER A 7 6.19 15.63 12.45
CA SER A 7 5.12 15.38 13.44
C SER A 7 3.94 16.36 13.38
N ASP A 8 4.05 17.46 12.63
CA ASP A 8 3.05 18.56 12.64
C ASP A 8 2.30 18.72 11.30
N ARG A 9 2.64 17.89 10.29
CA ARG A 9 1.98 17.94 8.98
C ARG A 9 0.65 17.19 9.05
N LYS A 10 -0.46 17.94 8.93
CA LYS A 10 -1.81 17.37 8.83
C LYS A 10 -2.05 16.74 7.46
N ILE A 11 -2.70 15.60 7.46
CA ILE A 11 -3.10 14.88 6.24
C ILE A 11 -4.16 15.69 5.49
N GLN A 12 -3.98 15.88 4.19
CA GLN A 12 -4.88 16.65 3.35
C GLN A 12 -6.00 15.77 2.80
N LEU A 13 -7.22 16.00 3.24
CA LEU A 13 -8.42 15.34 2.76
C LEU A 13 -9.14 16.23 1.75
N ARG A 14 -9.07 15.91 0.47
CA ARG A 14 -9.73 16.67 -0.59
C ARG A 14 -11.17 16.25 -0.72
N VAL A 15 -12.08 17.19 -0.59
CA VAL A 15 -13.52 16.93 -0.65
C VAL A 15 -14.02 17.15 -2.07
N SER A 16 -14.81 16.21 -2.55
CA SER A 16 -15.57 16.34 -3.79
C SER A 16 -16.77 15.40 -3.74
N ASN A 17 -17.96 15.91 -4.07
CA ASN A 17 -19.22 15.15 -4.08
C ASN A 17 -19.45 14.36 -2.77
N ASP A 18 -19.35 15.02 -1.64
CA ASP A 18 -19.53 14.44 -0.30
C ASP A 18 -18.60 13.23 0.01
N LYS A 19 -17.45 13.16 -0.66
CA LYS A 19 -16.41 12.16 -0.42
C LYS A 19 -15.09 12.86 -0.15
N ALA A 20 -14.30 12.27 0.73
CA ALA A 20 -12.94 12.72 1.03
C ALA A 20 -11.91 11.79 0.38
N TYR A 21 -10.96 12.39 -0.32
CA TYR A 21 -9.92 11.73 -1.10
C TYR A 21 -8.54 12.07 -0.56
N VAL A 22 -7.67 11.07 -0.50
CA VAL A 22 -6.24 11.25 -0.22
C VAL A 22 -5.45 10.89 -1.47
N TRP A 23 -4.64 11.82 -1.94
CA TRP A 23 -3.85 11.68 -3.17
C TRP A 23 -2.37 11.41 -2.91
N ASP A 24 -1.87 11.86 -1.76
CA ASP A 24 -0.47 11.70 -1.38
C ASP A 24 -0.22 10.26 -0.91
N VAL A 25 0.77 9.62 -1.51
CA VAL A 25 1.12 8.22 -1.21
C VAL A 25 1.70 8.07 0.20
N GLU A 26 2.46 9.07 0.67
CA GLU A 26 3.03 9.07 2.02
C GLU A 26 1.94 9.23 3.08
N ASP A 27 0.96 10.13 2.81
CA ASP A 27 -0.22 10.28 3.66
C ASP A 27 -1.05 8.99 3.72
N ILE A 28 -1.24 8.30 2.58
CA ILE A 28 -1.92 6.99 2.53
C ILE A 28 -1.16 5.94 3.34
N ALA A 29 0.16 5.89 3.22
CA ALA A 29 0.99 4.98 3.99
C ALA A 29 0.93 5.29 5.49
N ALA A 30 0.95 6.57 5.88
CA ALA A 30 0.82 7.01 7.26
C ALA A 30 -0.56 6.68 7.86
N LEU A 31 -1.65 6.91 7.11
CA LEU A 31 -3.00 6.54 7.51
C LEU A 31 -3.08 5.07 7.88
N ARG A 32 -2.53 4.21 7.03
CA ARG A 32 -2.58 2.77 7.23
C ARG A 32 -1.65 2.29 8.35
N ALA A 33 -0.39 2.73 8.34
CA ALA A 33 0.63 2.23 9.26
C ALA A 33 0.55 2.83 10.67
N LYS A 34 0.20 4.11 10.78
CA LYS A 34 0.19 4.84 12.06
C LYS A 34 -1.21 5.03 12.65
N HIS A 35 -2.21 5.16 11.78
CA HIS A 35 -3.57 5.55 12.21
C HIS A 35 -4.62 4.46 12.03
N HIS A 36 -4.28 3.27 11.56
CA HIS A 36 -5.19 2.14 11.36
C HIS A 36 -6.43 2.49 10.51
N VAL A 37 -6.25 3.40 9.56
CA VAL A 37 -7.28 3.84 8.62
C VAL A 37 -7.00 3.22 7.26
N CYS A 38 -7.99 2.56 6.69
CA CYS A 38 -7.81 1.76 5.47
C CYS A 38 -8.19 2.50 4.20
N GLY A 39 -9.35 3.14 4.20
CA GLY A 39 -9.97 3.66 2.99
C GLY A 39 -10.11 2.62 1.87
N VAL A 40 -10.45 3.08 0.70
CA VAL A 40 -10.54 2.26 -0.53
C VAL A 40 -9.83 2.96 -1.68
N LEU A 41 -8.82 2.32 -2.24
CA LEU A 41 -8.17 2.79 -3.47
C LEU A 41 -9.17 2.70 -4.63
N THR A 42 -9.32 3.76 -5.40
CA THR A 42 -10.35 3.86 -6.46
C THR A 42 -9.79 4.24 -7.83
N GLY A 43 -8.53 4.62 -7.91
CA GLY A 43 -7.90 5.02 -9.16
C GLY A 43 -7.59 3.84 -10.07
N THR A 44 -7.51 4.10 -11.37
CA THR A 44 -7.08 3.12 -12.37
C THR A 44 -5.57 3.18 -12.56
N LEU A 45 -4.93 2.02 -12.66
CA LEU A 45 -3.52 1.94 -13.01
C LEU A 45 -3.36 1.93 -14.53
N PRO A 46 -2.45 2.75 -15.10
CA PRO A 46 -2.14 2.70 -16.52
C PRO A 46 -1.76 1.28 -16.94
N HIS A 47 -2.24 0.86 -18.10
CA HIS A 47 -1.97 -0.46 -18.71
C HIS A 47 -2.59 -1.68 -18.02
N LEU A 48 -3.38 -1.52 -16.97
CA LEU A 48 -4.13 -2.61 -16.36
C LEU A 48 -5.61 -2.47 -16.69
N SER A 49 -6.07 -3.27 -17.63
CA SER A 49 -7.47 -3.25 -18.10
C SER A 49 -8.43 -4.09 -17.26
N GLN A 50 -7.93 -4.84 -16.27
CA GLN A 50 -8.76 -5.76 -15.50
C GLN A 50 -9.25 -5.15 -14.19
N GLN A 51 -10.55 -5.22 -13.96
CA GLN A 51 -11.25 -4.64 -12.79
C GLN A 51 -10.89 -5.27 -11.44
N ASN A 52 -10.18 -6.39 -11.41
CA ASN A 52 -9.85 -7.15 -10.20
C ASN A 52 -8.41 -6.97 -9.73
N VAL A 53 -7.68 -6.00 -10.28
CA VAL A 53 -6.29 -5.74 -9.92
C VAL A 53 -6.24 -4.56 -8.96
N PHE A 54 -5.17 -4.47 -8.17
CA PHE A 54 -4.92 -3.37 -7.23
C PHE A 54 -5.17 -2.01 -7.88
N LEU A 55 -6.09 -1.26 -7.27
CA LEU A 55 -6.41 0.08 -7.71
C LEU A 55 -5.34 1.05 -7.22
N GLY A 56 -5.15 2.15 -7.97
CA GLY A 56 -4.24 3.22 -7.62
C GLY A 56 -4.89 4.34 -6.82
N VAL A 57 -4.12 5.41 -6.61
CA VAL A 57 -4.64 6.64 -6.01
C VAL A 57 -5.76 7.24 -6.87
N PRO A 58 -6.72 7.92 -6.27
CA PRO A 58 -6.81 8.33 -4.87
C PRO A 58 -7.35 7.22 -3.95
N LEU A 59 -7.07 7.40 -2.65
CA LEU A 59 -7.76 6.68 -1.59
C LEU A 59 -9.02 7.44 -1.22
N VAL A 60 -10.17 6.76 -1.23
CA VAL A 60 -11.45 7.29 -0.72
C VAL A 60 -11.63 6.82 0.71
N LEU A 61 -11.92 7.74 1.60
CA LEU A 61 -12.19 7.43 3.01
C LEU A 61 -13.69 7.18 3.25
N LEU A 62 -13.99 6.32 4.21
CA LEU A 62 -15.33 6.23 4.79
C LEU A 62 -15.66 7.55 5.51
N PRO A 63 -16.92 7.97 5.56
CA PRO A 63 -17.29 9.18 6.29
C PRO A 63 -16.89 9.14 7.77
N GLU A 64 -16.95 7.97 8.39
CA GLU A 64 -16.53 7.73 9.77
C GLU A 64 -15.02 7.90 9.96
N GLU A 65 -14.22 7.47 8.97
CA GLU A 65 -12.76 7.68 8.97
C GLU A 65 -12.43 9.18 8.90
N VAL A 66 -13.16 9.93 8.09
CA VAL A 66 -13.00 11.38 7.99
C VAL A 66 -13.29 12.06 9.32
N VAL A 67 -14.43 11.72 9.95
CA VAL A 67 -14.83 12.29 11.25
C VAL A 67 -13.76 11.97 12.31
N LEU A 68 -13.31 10.73 12.40
CA LEU A 68 -12.26 10.31 13.32
C LEU A 68 -10.97 11.13 13.14
N LEU A 69 -10.48 11.24 11.92
CA LEU A 69 -9.25 11.97 11.62
C LEU A 69 -9.35 13.46 11.96
N MET A 70 -10.51 14.06 11.72
CA MET A 70 -10.76 15.45 12.03
C MET A 70 -10.91 15.70 13.54
N GLU A 71 -11.61 14.83 14.27
CA GLU A 71 -11.75 14.92 15.73
C GLU A 71 -10.39 14.70 16.44
N LYS A 72 -9.57 13.80 15.95
CA LYS A 72 -8.18 13.56 16.46
C LYS A 72 -7.18 14.62 15.96
N GLN A 73 -7.61 15.61 15.17
CA GLN A 73 -6.78 16.68 14.60
C GLN A 73 -5.61 16.18 13.72
N LEU A 74 -5.73 15.00 13.15
CA LEU A 74 -4.73 14.37 12.28
C LEU A 74 -4.83 14.85 10.83
N ALA A 75 -5.97 15.41 10.44
CA ALA A 75 -6.24 15.79 9.07
C ALA A 75 -6.86 17.19 8.95
N VAL A 76 -6.94 17.68 7.72
CA VAL A 76 -7.61 18.93 7.34
C VAL A 76 -8.44 18.68 6.08
N LEU A 77 -9.69 19.13 6.06
CA LEU A 77 -10.54 19.08 4.87
C LEU A 77 -10.20 20.24 3.94
N ILE A 78 -10.09 19.94 2.65
CA ILE A 78 -9.76 20.92 1.62
C ILE A 78 -10.83 20.85 0.54
N ASP A 79 -11.48 21.97 0.29
CA ASP A 79 -12.37 22.18 -0.86
C ASP A 79 -11.88 23.38 -1.65
N ASP A 80 -11.00 23.12 -2.62
CA ASP A 80 -10.42 24.16 -3.45
C ASP A 80 -11.13 24.21 -4.81
N PRO A 81 -12.02 25.21 -5.05
CA PRO A 81 -12.71 25.37 -6.31
C PRO A 81 -11.75 25.70 -7.47
N ASN A 82 -10.55 26.17 -7.17
CA ASN A 82 -9.53 26.52 -8.16
C ASN A 82 -8.58 25.35 -8.50
N ALA A 83 -8.74 24.19 -7.86
CA ALA A 83 -7.86 23.03 -8.09
C ALA A 83 -7.81 22.57 -9.55
N HIS A 84 -8.81 22.90 -10.37
CA HIS A 84 -8.90 22.55 -11.78
C HIS A 84 -8.47 23.69 -12.73
N GLN A 85 -8.07 24.84 -12.20
CA GLN A 85 -7.58 25.92 -13.05
C GLN A 85 -6.17 25.59 -13.55
N PRO A 86 -5.91 25.79 -14.85
CA PRO A 86 -4.57 25.56 -15.39
C PRO A 86 -3.59 26.57 -14.76
N PRO A 87 -2.36 26.14 -14.45
CA PRO A 87 -1.31 27.06 -14.01
C PRO A 87 -0.97 28.06 -15.12
N SER A 88 -0.28 29.16 -14.77
CA SER A 88 0.27 30.08 -15.77
C SER A 88 1.31 29.33 -16.63
N ALA A 89 1.51 29.81 -17.87
CA ALA A 89 2.48 29.23 -18.78
C ALA A 89 3.89 29.19 -18.16
N GLU A 90 4.30 30.28 -17.50
CA GLU A 90 5.61 30.38 -16.82
C GLU A 90 5.74 29.33 -15.66
N ALA A 91 4.69 29.15 -14.87
CA ALA A 91 4.69 28.16 -13.79
C ALA A 91 4.80 26.74 -14.33
N LEU A 92 4.12 26.46 -15.46
CA LEU A 92 4.17 25.16 -16.12
C LEU A 92 5.54 24.88 -16.74
N GLU A 93 6.15 25.87 -17.39
CA GLU A 93 7.51 25.75 -17.95
C GLU A 93 8.54 25.47 -16.83
N HIS A 94 8.47 26.24 -15.74
CA HIS A 94 9.37 26.05 -14.61
C HIS A 94 9.23 24.65 -14.01
N TRP A 95 8.00 24.18 -13.80
CA TRP A 95 7.75 22.83 -13.30
C TRP A 95 8.24 21.74 -14.25
N ASN A 96 8.07 21.92 -15.57
CA ASN A 96 8.60 20.99 -16.56
C ASN A 96 10.13 20.92 -16.50
N MET A 97 10.82 22.06 -16.37
CA MET A 97 12.27 22.09 -16.23
C MET A 97 12.75 21.37 -14.95
N GLU A 98 12.09 21.62 -13.82
CA GLU A 98 12.40 20.94 -12.55
C GLU A 98 12.19 19.42 -12.66
N ARG A 99 11.10 19.00 -13.31
CA ARG A 99 10.80 17.58 -13.53
C ARG A 99 11.81 16.91 -14.45
N GLU A 100 12.23 17.56 -15.53
CA GLU A 100 13.26 17.05 -16.44
C GLU A 100 14.60 16.92 -15.72
N ALA A 101 14.98 17.93 -14.95
CA ALA A 101 16.21 17.87 -14.15
C ALA A 101 16.19 16.72 -13.14
N SER A 102 15.08 16.54 -12.45
CA SER A 102 14.88 15.42 -11.52
C SER A 102 14.96 14.06 -12.23
N ALA A 103 14.34 13.93 -13.40
CA ALA A 103 14.39 12.71 -14.20
C ALA A 103 15.83 12.36 -14.61
N ILE A 104 16.59 13.35 -15.08
CA ILE A 104 18.02 13.19 -15.46
C ILE A 104 18.83 12.71 -14.24
N GLN A 105 18.60 13.34 -13.09
CA GLN A 105 19.30 12.95 -11.85
C GLN A 105 18.97 11.51 -11.43
N GLN A 106 17.71 11.10 -11.48
CA GLN A 106 17.30 9.72 -11.15
C GLN A 106 17.91 8.70 -12.11
N ILE A 107 17.97 9.02 -13.41
CA ILE A 107 18.62 8.19 -14.41
C ILE A 107 20.11 8.04 -14.11
N ALA A 108 20.80 9.14 -13.81
CA ALA A 108 22.22 9.13 -13.49
C ALA A 108 22.53 8.28 -12.24
N ILE A 109 21.69 8.38 -11.19
CA ILE A 109 21.80 7.53 -9.99
C ILE A 109 21.63 6.05 -10.36
N SER A 110 20.56 5.73 -11.11
CA SER A 110 20.31 4.34 -11.56
C SER A 110 21.44 3.78 -12.44
N GLU A 111 22.04 4.61 -13.28
CA GLU A 111 23.20 4.20 -14.09
C GLU A 111 24.44 3.93 -13.22
N ALA A 112 24.70 4.78 -12.24
CA ALA A 112 25.80 4.60 -11.29
C ALA A 112 25.63 3.31 -10.46
N GLU A 113 24.42 3.04 -9.97
CA GLU A 113 24.10 1.80 -9.26
C GLU A 113 24.30 0.57 -10.14
N ARG A 114 23.78 0.59 -11.37
CA ARG A 114 23.99 -0.51 -12.34
C ARG A 114 25.46 -0.72 -12.69
N ALA A 115 26.24 0.36 -12.80
CA ALA A 115 27.69 0.25 -13.04
C ALA A 115 28.40 -0.38 -11.85
N SER A 116 28.02 0.02 -10.62
CA SER A 116 28.53 -0.56 -9.38
C SER A 116 28.19 -2.04 -9.26
N ASP A 117 26.94 -2.43 -9.53
CA ASP A 117 26.48 -3.81 -9.52
C ASP A 117 27.21 -4.69 -10.56
N LYS A 118 27.43 -4.14 -11.77
CA LYS A 118 28.19 -4.83 -12.80
C LYS A 118 29.65 -5.02 -12.36
N ALA A 119 30.29 -4.01 -11.79
CA ALA A 119 31.66 -4.12 -11.28
C ALA A 119 31.75 -5.14 -10.14
N ALA A 120 30.80 -5.15 -9.21
CA ALA A 120 30.72 -6.14 -8.14
C ALA A 120 30.51 -7.57 -8.68
N LYS A 121 29.64 -7.76 -9.68
CA LYS A 121 29.45 -9.06 -10.35
C LYS A 121 30.70 -9.52 -11.14
N LEU A 122 31.42 -8.60 -11.81
CA LEU A 122 32.65 -8.92 -12.48
C LEU A 122 33.72 -9.37 -11.48
N SER A 123 33.93 -8.65 -10.40
CA SER A 123 34.92 -9.02 -9.38
C SER A 123 34.58 -10.36 -8.70
N SER A 124 33.33 -10.63 -8.39
CA SER A 124 32.89 -11.93 -7.88
C SER A 124 33.00 -13.04 -8.92
N SER A 125 32.83 -12.74 -10.22
CA SER A 125 33.01 -13.67 -11.32
C SER A 125 34.50 -14.01 -11.56
N GLU A 126 35.41 -13.04 -11.46
CA GLU A 126 36.84 -13.27 -11.58
C GLU A 126 37.40 -14.13 -10.43
N GLU A 127 36.94 -13.87 -9.19
CA GLU A 127 37.26 -14.76 -8.07
C GLU A 127 36.71 -16.18 -8.24
N ALA A 128 35.51 -16.30 -8.75
CA ALA A 128 34.88 -17.60 -9.03
C ALA A 128 35.63 -18.34 -10.14
N ILE A 129 36.06 -17.63 -11.21
CA ILE A 129 36.91 -18.20 -12.29
C ILE A 129 38.26 -18.60 -11.73
N ARG A 130 38.89 -17.78 -10.88
CA ARG A 130 40.18 -18.11 -10.26
C ARG A 130 40.07 -19.33 -9.35
N LYS A 131 39.04 -19.40 -8.51
CA LYS A 131 38.79 -20.57 -7.64
C LYS A 131 38.46 -21.84 -8.45
N ARG A 132 37.78 -21.70 -9.59
CA ARG A 132 37.50 -22.82 -10.49
C ARG A 132 38.75 -23.34 -11.17
N LYS A 133 39.59 -22.45 -11.70
CA LYS A 133 40.90 -22.80 -12.27
C LYS A 133 41.83 -23.47 -11.25
N GLU A 134 41.86 -22.98 -10.03
CA GLU A 134 42.67 -23.58 -8.96
C GLU A 134 42.15 -24.99 -8.56
N ARG A 135 40.84 -25.19 -8.53
CA ARG A 135 40.24 -26.52 -8.30
C ARG A 135 40.49 -27.48 -9.47
N GLU A 136 40.41 -27.01 -10.71
CA GLU A 136 40.74 -27.80 -11.89
C GLU A 136 42.23 -28.16 -11.92
N ALA A 137 43.11 -27.24 -11.64
CA ALA A 137 44.52 -27.50 -11.52
C ALA A 137 44.87 -28.53 -10.43
N LYS A 138 44.23 -28.43 -9.26
CA LYS A 138 44.33 -29.42 -8.18
C LYS A 138 43.81 -30.79 -8.58
N ARG A 139 42.68 -30.86 -9.29
CA ARG A 139 42.14 -32.12 -9.80
C ARG A 139 43.01 -32.74 -10.88
N ALA A 140 43.55 -31.95 -11.80
CA ALA A 140 44.46 -32.41 -12.81
C ALA A 140 45.76 -32.94 -12.20
N ALA A 141 46.31 -32.22 -11.22
CA ALA A 141 47.52 -32.66 -10.50
C ALA A 141 47.29 -33.98 -9.71
N ALA A 142 46.12 -34.10 -9.07
CA ALA A 142 45.75 -35.33 -8.36
C ALA A 142 45.50 -36.52 -9.31
N ALA A 143 44.87 -36.25 -10.47
CA ALA A 143 44.67 -37.27 -11.51
C ALA A 143 45.99 -37.74 -12.12
N LEU A 144 46.93 -36.80 -12.39
CA LEU A 144 48.24 -37.11 -12.86
C LEU A 144 49.07 -37.94 -11.85
N ALA A 145 48.99 -37.55 -10.56
CA ALA A 145 49.65 -38.28 -9.49
C ALA A 145 49.12 -39.71 -9.36
N LYS A 146 47.79 -39.89 -9.57
CA LYS A 146 47.14 -41.19 -9.55
C LYS A 146 47.54 -42.06 -10.77
N ALA A 147 47.59 -41.46 -11.96
CA ALA A 147 48.02 -42.15 -13.20
C ALA A 147 49.47 -42.61 -13.12
N ILE A 148 50.36 -41.80 -12.54
CA ILE A 148 51.76 -42.17 -12.30
C ILE A 148 51.86 -43.32 -11.29
N ALA A 149 51.00 -43.35 -10.25
CA ALA A 149 50.95 -44.44 -9.29
C ALA A 149 50.40 -45.74 -9.87
N GLU A 150 49.61 -45.66 -10.95
CA GLU A 150 49.06 -46.83 -11.69
C GLU A 150 49.92 -47.24 -12.89
N GLY A 151 51.13 -46.64 -13.09
CA GLY A 151 52.14 -47.07 -14.06
C GLY A 151 51.88 -46.58 -15.50
N ILE A 152 51.02 -45.59 -15.71
CA ILE A 152 50.71 -44.98 -17.02
C ILE A 152 51.71 -43.84 -17.26
N SER A 153 52.36 -43.78 -18.42
CA SER A 153 53.32 -42.72 -18.72
C SER A 153 52.57 -41.35 -18.92
N ALA A 154 53.25 -40.26 -18.56
CA ALA A 154 52.69 -38.91 -18.64
C ALA A 154 52.33 -38.50 -20.10
N GLU A 155 52.93 -39.10 -21.09
CA GLU A 155 52.69 -38.83 -22.52
C GLU A 155 51.37 -39.48 -23.03
N GLU A 156 51.03 -40.67 -22.55
CA GLU A 156 49.78 -41.35 -22.88
C GLU A 156 48.55 -40.66 -22.26
N PHE A 157 48.70 -40.05 -21.08
CA PHE A 157 47.65 -39.29 -20.44
C PHE A 157 47.37 -37.94 -21.10
N ALA A 158 48.36 -37.30 -21.68
CA ALA A 158 48.20 -36.04 -22.41
C ALA A 158 47.47 -36.23 -23.76
N GLN A 159 47.64 -37.35 -24.44
CA GLN A 159 46.98 -37.67 -25.70
C GLN A 159 45.48 -38.01 -25.53
N ALA A 160 45.11 -38.69 -24.43
CA ALA A 160 43.73 -39.04 -24.13
C ALA A 160 42.86 -37.85 -23.68
N SER A 161 43.48 -36.74 -23.23
CA SER A 161 42.78 -35.54 -22.79
C SER A 161 42.50 -34.51 -23.90
N SER A 162 43.16 -34.62 -25.08
CA SER A 162 42.95 -33.70 -26.20
C SER A 162 41.78 -34.06 -27.09
N ASP A 163 41.23 -35.26 -26.98
CA ASP A 163 40.11 -35.73 -27.82
C ASP A 163 38.68 -35.45 -27.23
N ARG A 164 38.59 -34.69 -26.11
CA ARG A 164 37.37 -34.30 -25.47
C ARG A 164 37.08 -32.81 -25.52
N LEU A 165 37.44 -32.13 -26.60
CA LEU A 165 36.95 -30.79 -26.87
C LEU A 165 35.64 -30.90 -27.64
N VAL A 166 34.54 -30.96 -26.87
CA VAL A 166 33.16 -30.89 -27.38
C VAL A 166 32.91 -29.49 -27.93
N GLU A 167 32.44 -29.43 -29.16
CA GLU A 167 31.93 -28.24 -29.84
C GLU A 167 30.98 -27.45 -28.97
N GLU A 168 31.40 -26.32 -28.42
CA GLU A 168 30.50 -25.26 -27.96
C GLU A 168 29.99 -24.49 -29.17
N ARG A 169 28.69 -24.64 -29.49
CA ARG A 169 28.00 -23.78 -30.46
C ARG A 169 28.12 -22.31 -30.02
N PRO A 170 28.55 -21.39 -30.87
CA PRO A 170 28.57 -19.99 -30.54
C PRO A 170 27.13 -19.49 -30.38
N ALA A 171 26.78 -19.07 -29.17
CA ALA A 171 25.56 -18.34 -28.92
C ALA A 171 25.60 -17.03 -29.70
N THR A 172 24.64 -16.83 -30.60
CA THR A 172 24.44 -15.58 -31.34
C THR A 172 24.28 -14.44 -30.34
N PRO A 173 25.07 -13.36 -30.38
CA PRO A 173 24.90 -12.25 -29.48
C PRO A 173 23.62 -11.52 -29.84
N SER A 174 22.56 -11.72 -29.03
CA SER A 174 21.38 -10.86 -29.09
C SER A 174 21.80 -9.46 -28.65
N LYS A 175 21.57 -8.46 -29.53
CA LYS A 175 21.78 -7.06 -29.16
C LYS A 175 21.05 -6.80 -27.84
N PRO A 176 21.73 -6.32 -26.79
CA PRO A 176 21.04 -5.98 -25.53
C PRO A 176 20.01 -4.92 -25.80
N ALA A 177 18.76 -5.17 -25.37
CA ALA A 177 17.72 -4.17 -25.42
C ALA A 177 18.19 -2.90 -24.68
N PRO A 178 17.84 -1.71 -25.16
CA PRO A 178 18.20 -0.48 -24.48
C PRO A 178 17.69 -0.52 -23.02
N PRO A 179 18.50 -0.07 -22.06
CA PRO A 179 18.11 -0.11 -20.66
C PRO A 179 16.86 0.74 -20.45
N THR A 180 15.81 0.15 -19.87
CA THR A 180 14.64 0.87 -19.43
C THR A 180 14.87 1.44 -18.04
N PHE A 181 14.57 2.71 -17.84
CA PHE A 181 14.65 3.40 -16.56
C PHE A 181 13.25 3.73 -16.05
N ASN A 182 13.01 3.52 -14.77
CA ASN A 182 11.81 3.98 -14.09
C ASN A 182 12.12 5.32 -13.44
N VAL A 183 11.32 6.33 -13.75
CA VAL A 183 11.40 7.65 -13.14
C VAL A 183 10.20 7.81 -12.21
N THR A 184 10.46 8.16 -10.95
CA THR A 184 9.43 8.44 -9.96
C THR A 184 8.99 9.89 -10.10
N ILE A 185 7.70 10.10 -10.35
CA ILE A 185 7.08 11.43 -10.37
C ILE A 185 6.33 11.59 -9.05
N PRO A 186 6.60 12.64 -8.25
CA PRO A 186 5.85 12.89 -7.02
C PRO A 186 4.36 12.96 -7.29
N ALA A 187 3.57 12.24 -6.52
CA ALA A 187 2.10 12.26 -6.62
C ALA A 187 1.48 13.40 -5.79
N SER A 188 2.26 14.03 -4.93
CA SER A 188 1.81 15.11 -4.07
C SER A 188 1.65 16.42 -4.85
N SER A 189 0.49 17.05 -4.69
CA SER A 189 0.24 18.39 -5.18
C SER A 189 0.79 19.48 -4.26
N SER A 190 1.24 19.14 -3.06
CA SER A 190 1.83 20.10 -2.11
C SER A 190 3.13 20.73 -2.63
N GLU A 191 3.80 20.06 -3.55
CA GLU A 191 5.00 20.57 -4.22
C GLU A 191 4.71 21.49 -5.41
N LEU A 192 3.44 21.57 -5.83
CA LEU A 192 3.06 22.44 -6.94
C LEU A 192 2.96 23.89 -6.45
N LYS A 193 3.85 24.76 -6.93
CA LYS A 193 3.96 26.16 -6.51
C LYS A 193 2.70 27.00 -6.75
N TRP A 194 1.88 26.61 -7.73
CA TRP A 194 0.61 27.29 -8.06
C TRP A 194 -0.57 26.77 -7.22
N TYR A 195 -0.37 25.69 -6.45
CA TYR A 195 -1.42 25.10 -5.62
C TYR A 195 -1.29 25.61 -4.19
N ALA A 196 -2.21 26.44 -3.76
CA ALA A 196 -2.21 27.04 -2.41
C ALA A 196 -3.55 26.77 -1.70
N PRO A 197 -3.76 25.58 -1.13
CA PRO A 197 -5.04 25.18 -0.54
C PRO A 197 -5.38 25.90 0.78
N ARG A 198 -4.45 26.70 1.34
CA ARG A 198 -4.60 27.32 2.68
C ARG A 198 -5.87 28.14 2.85
N GLY A 199 -6.31 28.83 1.79
CA GLY A 199 -7.54 29.63 1.79
C GLY A 199 -8.83 28.79 1.80
N HIS A 200 -8.73 27.51 1.48
CA HIS A 200 -9.84 26.57 1.34
C HIS A 200 -9.71 25.37 2.29
N ALA A 201 -8.92 25.53 3.34
CA ALA A 201 -8.66 24.50 4.32
C ALA A 201 -9.55 24.66 5.55
N HIS A 202 -10.24 23.61 5.93
CA HIS A 202 -11.12 23.56 7.08
C HIS A 202 -10.51 22.66 8.16
N PRO A 203 -9.92 23.24 9.23
CA PRO A 203 -9.21 22.46 10.24
C PRO A 203 -10.15 21.75 11.23
N THR A 204 -11.44 22.04 11.21
CA THR A 204 -12.44 21.43 12.09
C THR A 204 -13.69 21.05 11.32
N LEU A 205 -14.43 20.04 11.81
CA LEU A 205 -15.73 19.67 11.26
C LEU A 205 -16.74 20.83 11.32
N ALA A 206 -16.66 21.65 12.37
CA ALA A 206 -17.52 22.82 12.52
C ALA A 206 -17.30 23.85 11.41
N SER A 207 -16.03 24.18 11.10
CA SER A 207 -15.68 25.09 10.01
C SER A 207 -16.09 24.53 8.64
N ALA A 208 -15.88 23.24 8.40
CA ALA A 208 -16.28 22.59 7.17
C ALA A 208 -17.80 22.55 6.98
N ARG A 209 -18.54 22.31 8.07
CA ARG A 209 -20.00 22.34 8.06
C ARG A 209 -20.56 23.74 7.78
N THR A 210 -19.99 24.77 8.43
CA THR A 210 -20.40 26.17 8.19
C THR A 210 -20.13 26.58 6.73
N ALA A 211 -19.06 26.09 6.11
CA ALA A 211 -18.74 26.33 4.72
C ALA A 211 -19.55 25.46 3.74
N GLY A 212 -20.35 24.50 4.22
CA GLY A 212 -21.10 23.59 3.37
C GLY A 212 -20.26 22.52 2.68
N VAL A 213 -19.01 22.33 3.12
CA VAL A 213 -18.04 21.39 2.52
C VAL A 213 -18.24 19.97 3.01
N TRP A 214 -18.61 19.82 4.30
CA TRP A 214 -18.80 18.52 4.93
C TRP A 214 -19.92 18.55 5.96
N SER A 215 -20.96 17.77 5.74
CA SER A 215 -22.15 17.75 6.61
C SER A 215 -22.20 16.55 7.56
N TYR A 216 -21.57 15.44 7.20
CA TYR A 216 -21.60 14.20 7.97
C TYR A 216 -20.87 14.32 9.34
N PRO A 217 -21.46 13.74 10.45
CA PRO A 217 -22.74 13.07 10.56
C PRO A 217 -23.89 14.06 10.77
N THR A 218 -25.08 13.76 10.20
CA THR A 218 -26.32 14.57 10.35
C THR A 218 -27.37 13.86 11.19
N THR A 219 -27.54 12.55 11.01
CA THR A 219 -28.57 11.74 11.67
C THR A 219 -28.06 11.09 12.97
N PRO A 220 -28.97 10.68 13.89
CA PRO A 220 -28.58 9.90 15.08
C PRO A 220 -27.82 8.62 14.72
N TYR A 221 -28.29 7.91 13.70
CA TYR A 221 -27.63 6.69 13.22
C TYR A 221 -26.20 6.94 12.72
N GLU A 222 -25.97 8.01 11.97
CA GLU A 222 -24.61 8.39 11.52
C GLU A 222 -23.71 8.76 12.69
N ARG A 223 -24.23 9.44 13.71
CA ARG A 223 -23.50 9.72 14.94
C ARG A 223 -23.10 8.43 15.67
N ALA A 224 -24.06 7.50 15.80
CA ALA A 224 -23.78 6.19 16.38
C ALA A 224 -22.70 5.44 15.60
N LYS A 225 -22.74 5.46 14.27
CA LYS A 225 -21.70 4.87 13.41
C LYS A 225 -20.32 5.48 13.68
N CYS A 226 -20.23 6.80 13.80
CA CYS A 226 -18.97 7.46 14.13
C CYS A 226 -18.43 7.02 15.49
N ARG A 227 -19.29 6.90 16.50
CA ARG A 227 -18.89 6.50 17.86
C ARG A 227 -18.47 5.03 17.94
N VAL A 228 -19.24 4.14 17.31
CA VAL A 228 -18.86 2.72 17.19
C VAL A 228 -17.55 2.55 16.42
N PHE A 229 -17.38 3.30 15.33
CA PHE A 229 -16.12 3.28 14.56
C PHE A 229 -14.95 3.72 15.42
N GLN A 230 -15.09 4.83 16.15
CA GLN A 230 -14.05 5.34 17.04
C GLN A 230 -13.71 4.34 18.15
N ASP A 231 -14.70 3.75 18.81
CA ASP A 231 -14.48 2.79 19.90
C ASP A 231 -13.77 1.51 19.40
N LEU A 232 -14.16 0.98 18.25
CA LEU A 232 -13.47 -0.15 17.62
C LEU A 232 -12.04 0.21 17.22
N TRP A 233 -11.83 1.43 16.73
CA TRP A 233 -10.51 1.93 16.37
C TRP A 233 -9.61 2.09 17.61
N GLU A 234 -10.12 2.64 18.69
CA GLU A 234 -9.40 2.78 19.97
C GLU A 234 -9.00 1.43 20.57
N LYS A 235 -9.79 0.37 20.29
CA LYS A 235 -9.45 -1.02 20.62
C LYS A 235 -8.39 -1.65 19.68
N GLY A 236 -7.84 -0.88 18.74
CA GLY A 236 -6.76 -1.30 17.85
C GLY A 236 -7.22 -2.09 16.62
N ASN A 237 -8.53 -2.11 16.32
CA ASN A 237 -9.03 -2.76 15.13
C ASN A 237 -8.87 -1.88 13.89
N PHE A 238 -8.81 -2.54 12.74
CA PHE A 238 -8.97 -1.91 11.44
C PHE A 238 -10.40 -2.15 10.96
N MET A 239 -11.01 -1.17 10.30
CA MET A 239 -12.35 -1.30 9.76
C MET A 239 -12.37 -1.05 8.26
N GLY A 240 -13.37 -1.64 7.61
CA GLY A 240 -13.71 -1.40 6.22
C GLY A 240 -15.22 -1.44 6.02
N GLY A 241 -15.71 -1.03 4.86
CA GLY A 241 -17.15 -1.05 4.55
C GLY A 241 -17.73 -2.46 4.57
N GLY A 242 -18.79 -2.67 5.35
CA GLY A 242 -19.43 -3.97 5.58
C GLY A 242 -20.65 -4.26 4.70
N ILE A 243 -21.09 -3.31 3.90
CA ILE A 243 -22.37 -3.38 3.17
C ILE A 243 -22.51 -4.65 2.28
N LYS A 244 -21.43 -5.11 1.68
CA LYS A 244 -21.42 -6.35 0.87
C LYS A 244 -21.64 -7.62 1.69
N PHE A 245 -21.50 -7.53 3.00
CA PHE A 245 -21.61 -8.63 3.96
C PHE A 245 -22.81 -8.45 4.90
N GLY A 246 -23.69 -7.49 4.59
CA GLY A 246 -24.92 -7.23 5.34
C GLY A 246 -24.71 -6.53 6.68
N GLY A 247 -23.67 -5.71 6.82
CA GLY A 247 -23.44 -4.87 7.99
C GLY A 247 -22.86 -3.52 7.60
N ASP A 248 -22.59 -2.68 8.58
CA ASP A 248 -21.98 -1.36 8.38
C ASP A 248 -20.47 -1.47 8.18
N PHE A 249 -19.82 -2.27 9.02
CA PHE A 249 -18.36 -2.41 9.01
C PHE A 249 -17.93 -3.87 8.95
N LEU A 250 -16.79 -4.10 8.29
CA LEU A 250 -15.96 -5.26 8.50
C LEU A 250 -14.89 -4.91 9.54
N VAL A 251 -14.74 -5.74 10.57
CA VAL A 251 -13.78 -5.51 11.65
C VAL A 251 -12.63 -6.51 11.53
N TYR A 252 -11.42 -6.00 11.48
CA TYR A 252 -10.20 -6.76 11.30
C TYR A 252 -9.31 -6.64 12.54
N PRO A 253 -8.69 -7.74 13.01
CA PRO A 253 -7.79 -7.71 14.18
C PRO A 253 -6.43 -7.06 13.85
N GLY A 254 -6.20 -6.71 12.62
CA GLY A 254 -4.98 -6.10 12.11
C GLY A 254 -5.14 -5.69 10.65
N ASP A 255 -4.05 -5.29 10.00
CA ASP A 255 -4.08 -4.78 8.63
C ASP A 255 -4.80 -5.76 7.67
N PRO A 256 -5.87 -5.31 6.96
CA PRO A 256 -6.64 -6.12 6.01
C PRO A 256 -5.83 -6.72 4.86
N LEU A 257 -4.62 -6.25 4.59
CA LEU A 257 -3.70 -6.88 3.64
C LEU A 257 -3.11 -8.20 4.16
N ARG A 258 -3.15 -8.42 5.47
CA ARG A 258 -2.58 -9.61 6.13
C ARG A 258 -3.63 -10.45 6.84
N TYR A 259 -4.73 -9.84 7.27
CA TYR A 259 -5.76 -10.47 8.08
C TYR A 259 -7.11 -10.43 7.38
N HIS A 260 -7.89 -11.49 7.54
CA HIS A 260 -9.29 -11.48 7.20
C HIS A 260 -10.11 -10.82 8.31
N SER A 261 -11.25 -10.22 7.97
CA SER A 261 -12.17 -9.71 8.98
C SER A 261 -12.75 -10.85 9.82
N HIS A 262 -12.76 -10.65 11.13
CA HIS A 262 -13.36 -11.59 12.06
C HIS A 262 -14.85 -11.33 12.23
N PHE A 263 -15.25 -10.06 12.18
CA PHE A 263 -16.64 -9.67 12.41
C PHE A 263 -17.21 -8.88 11.25
N VAL A 264 -18.52 -9.03 11.08
CA VAL A 264 -19.39 -8.09 10.36
C VAL A 264 -20.17 -7.32 11.42
N ALA A 265 -19.97 -6.03 11.52
CA ALA A 265 -20.60 -5.19 12.54
C ALA A 265 -21.79 -4.44 11.96
N THR A 266 -22.90 -4.46 12.69
CA THR A 266 -24.09 -3.64 12.46
C THR A 266 -24.29 -2.70 13.64
N VAL A 267 -24.48 -1.43 13.36
CA VAL A 267 -24.66 -0.39 14.38
C VAL A 267 -26.14 -0.27 14.76
N ILE A 268 -26.39 -0.24 16.06
CA ILE A 268 -27.70 0.06 16.65
C ILE A 268 -27.61 1.45 17.26
N GLU A 269 -28.48 2.36 16.80
CA GLU A 269 -28.39 3.79 17.13
C GLU A 269 -28.72 4.14 18.57
N SER A 270 -29.39 3.25 19.28
CA SER A 270 -29.74 3.44 20.71
C SER A 270 -30.17 2.13 21.36
N PRO A 271 -30.05 2.01 22.71
CA PRO A 271 -30.53 0.84 23.46
C PRO A 271 -32.06 0.59 23.34
N LYS A 272 -32.81 1.57 22.88
CA LYS A 272 -34.25 1.49 22.68
C LYS A 272 -34.63 1.17 21.23
N ALA A 273 -33.68 1.08 20.33
CA ALA A 273 -33.97 0.74 18.95
C ALA A 273 -34.49 -0.70 18.86
N PRO A 274 -35.62 -0.94 18.18
CA PRO A 274 -36.17 -2.28 18.07
C PRO A 274 -35.28 -3.14 17.18
N LEU A 275 -34.89 -4.33 17.65
CA LEU A 275 -34.22 -5.34 16.87
C LEU A 275 -35.22 -6.48 16.60
N MET A 276 -35.50 -6.69 15.31
CA MET A 276 -36.46 -7.73 14.93
C MET A 276 -35.81 -9.12 15.03
N PRO A 277 -36.49 -10.14 15.58
CA PRO A 277 -35.91 -11.50 15.66
C PRO A 277 -35.43 -12.06 14.34
N MET A 278 -36.12 -11.74 13.24
CA MET A 278 -35.72 -12.17 11.90
C MET A 278 -34.41 -11.52 11.43
N GLU A 279 -34.09 -10.32 11.88
CA GLU A 279 -32.81 -9.66 11.59
C GLU A 279 -31.67 -10.39 12.28
N VAL A 280 -31.85 -10.78 13.56
CA VAL A 280 -30.85 -11.58 14.29
C VAL A 280 -30.56 -12.89 13.57
N VAL A 281 -31.61 -13.59 13.12
CA VAL A 281 -31.47 -14.84 12.36
C VAL A 281 -30.78 -14.61 11.02
N ALA A 282 -31.14 -13.54 10.29
CA ALA A 282 -30.54 -13.20 9.02
C ALA A 282 -29.04 -12.91 9.15
N HIS A 283 -28.68 -12.08 10.14
CA HIS A 283 -27.29 -11.73 10.41
C HIS A 283 -26.44 -12.92 10.87
N GLY A 284 -27.00 -13.80 11.73
CA GLY A 284 -26.32 -15.03 12.12
C GLY A 284 -26.03 -15.95 10.93
N ARG A 285 -26.98 -16.08 9.99
CA ARG A 285 -26.80 -16.86 8.77
C ARG A 285 -25.78 -16.25 7.82
N LEU A 286 -25.81 -14.92 7.61
CA LEU A 286 -24.85 -14.20 6.79
C LEU A 286 -23.42 -14.33 7.38
N GLY A 287 -23.27 -14.19 8.68
CA GLY A 287 -22.02 -14.39 9.37
C GLY A 287 -21.44 -15.77 9.07
N THR A 288 -22.21 -16.83 9.28
CA THR A 288 -21.81 -18.21 9.02
C THR A 288 -21.44 -18.44 7.55
N ALA A 289 -22.23 -17.95 6.60
CA ALA A 289 -21.97 -18.08 5.17
C ALA A 289 -20.62 -17.45 4.76
N THR A 290 -20.18 -16.42 5.47
CA THR A 290 -18.92 -15.72 5.22
C THR A 290 -17.79 -16.12 6.19
N LYS A 291 -18.02 -17.10 7.04
CA LYS A 291 -17.09 -17.55 8.11
C LYS A 291 -16.67 -16.41 9.04
N LYS A 292 -17.64 -15.61 9.47
CA LYS A 292 -17.48 -14.47 10.37
C LYS A 292 -18.56 -14.50 11.44
N SER A 293 -18.25 -13.99 12.61
CA SER A 293 -19.26 -13.70 13.62
C SER A 293 -19.93 -12.37 13.32
N HIS A 294 -21.24 -12.26 13.55
CA HIS A 294 -21.94 -11.00 13.43
C HIS A 294 -21.89 -10.25 14.76
N LEU A 295 -21.54 -8.96 14.70
CA LEU A 295 -21.41 -8.10 15.87
C LEU A 295 -22.46 -7.01 15.81
N PHE A 296 -23.39 -6.99 16.78
CA PHE A 296 -24.28 -5.86 17.00
C PHE A 296 -23.57 -4.88 17.93
N CYS A 297 -23.46 -3.63 17.49
CA CYS A 297 -22.76 -2.57 18.20
C CYS A 297 -23.79 -1.50 18.59
N GLU A 298 -24.20 -1.49 19.84
CA GLU A 298 -25.21 -0.59 20.37
C GLU A 298 -24.55 0.64 20.97
N TRP A 299 -24.93 1.82 20.49
CA TRP A 299 -24.48 3.10 21.02
C TRP A 299 -25.51 3.69 21.97
N ASP A 300 -25.10 3.99 23.18
CA ASP A 300 -25.91 4.77 24.12
C ASP A 300 -25.39 6.21 24.23
N GLU A 301 -26.17 7.16 23.73
CA GLU A 301 -25.85 8.58 23.77
C GLU A 301 -25.82 9.15 25.19
N GLN A 302 -26.53 8.54 26.15
CA GLN A 302 -26.62 9.04 27.53
C GLN A 302 -25.38 8.64 28.33
N SER A 303 -24.98 7.37 28.24
CA SER A 303 -23.78 6.87 28.92
C SER A 303 -22.48 7.13 28.12
N GLN A 304 -22.57 7.47 26.84
CA GLN A 304 -21.44 7.60 25.90
C GLN A 304 -20.64 6.29 25.79
N GLU A 305 -21.33 5.15 25.84
CA GLU A 305 -20.71 3.82 25.80
C GLU A 305 -21.21 3.00 24.61
N VAL A 306 -20.35 2.11 24.13
CA VAL A 306 -20.68 1.13 23.09
C VAL A 306 -20.76 -0.26 23.71
N THR A 307 -21.92 -0.91 23.58
CA THR A 307 -22.13 -2.29 23.98
C THR A 307 -22.09 -3.22 22.77
N TYR A 308 -21.44 -4.38 22.92
CA TYR A 308 -21.25 -5.35 21.85
C TYR A 308 -21.93 -6.66 22.14
N PHE A 309 -22.70 -7.18 21.17
CA PHE A 309 -23.31 -8.51 21.21
C PHE A 309 -22.84 -9.31 19.99
N SER A 310 -22.18 -10.43 20.19
CA SER A 310 -21.80 -11.31 19.09
C SER A 310 -22.84 -12.41 18.88
N VAL A 311 -23.15 -12.67 17.61
CA VAL A 311 -24.07 -13.72 17.18
C VAL A 311 -23.36 -14.65 16.24
N GLU A 312 -23.40 -15.95 16.59
CA GLU A 312 -22.93 -17.04 15.76
C GLU A 312 -24.04 -18.05 15.55
N TRP A 313 -24.11 -18.62 14.37
CA TRP A 313 -25.05 -19.69 14.10
C TRP A 313 -24.49 -21.02 14.60
N ALA A 314 -25.16 -21.62 15.60
CA ALA A 314 -24.83 -22.95 16.03
C ALA A 314 -25.26 -23.95 14.95
N GLY A 315 -24.32 -24.59 14.30
CA GLY A 315 -24.60 -25.74 13.44
C GLY A 315 -25.04 -26.91 14.32
N PHE A 316 -26.05 -27.65 13.85
CA PHE A 316 -26.27 -28.97 14.37
C PHE A 316 -25.12 -29.84 13.91
N GLY A 317 -24.26 -30.26 14.84
CA GLY A 317 -23.07 -31.05 14.58
C GLY A 317 -23.36 -32.42 13.90
#